data_e7dd614ed059bdb183540c3438f2e413
#
_entry.id   e7dd614ed059bdb183540c3438f2e413
#
_cell.length_a   1.000
_cell.length_b   1.000
_cell.length_c   1.000
_cell.angle_alpha   90.00
_cell.angle_beta   90.00
_cell.angle_gamma   90.00
#
_symmetry.space_group_name_H-M   'P 1'
#
loop_
_entity.id
_entity.type
_entity.pdbx_description
1 polymer ?
#
loop_
_entity_poly.entity_id
_entity_poly.type
_entity_poly.pdbx_seq_one_letter_code
_entity_poly.pdbx_strand_id
1 'polypeptide(L)'
;VRTIRCVPLSIPYQGLLEVQGECIMRLSTLEAYNKTADEPLKNARNAAAGALRNLDPAVTARRKLDAFFYQIGTIENPPYHDLDGMIAFLQENGFPTSRYEAHATTYDEIVQRIDAVEAQRESLDFLIDGAVVKVCDLQTRQAMGNTEKFPRWAVAYKFAAEENTATLLDVTWELGRTGKLTPLAHLTPTDIGGVTVKRATLNNFGDIQRKRLLLGCTVWIRRSNDVIPEITGRVEDGSTGSEIAKPTVCPACGAPLVERGANLYCVNRQTCRPQAVARLAHFAGRDAMDITSLSEKTAGQLYDLCGVRDPADLYHLTREQLLSLEGFQDKRADNLLAALQKSRDCALDAFLFAIGIPNIGRGTARDVAGHFGALAGVMNATQEELLEIPDVGDIVAQSVVEFFSFPEDRTMVERLLAAGVTPREIAKPSAD
;
A
#
# COMPACT_ATOMS: atom_id res chain seq x y z
N VAL A 1 15.95 -4.96 -15.71
CA VAL A 1 16.84 -5.88 -14.99
C VAL A 1 18.15 -6.11 -15.75
N ARG A 2 18.15 -6.46 -17.06
CA ARG A 2 19.37 -6.73 -17.86
C ARG A 2 20.42 -5.62 -17.85
N THR A 3 20.07 -4.39 -17.49
CA THR A 3 20.97 -3.25 -17.38
C THR A 3 21.64 -3.11 -16.01
N ILE A 4 21.25 -3.92 -15.04
CA ILE A 4 21.83 -3.97 -13.69
C ILE A 4 22.99 -4.97 -13.76
N ARG A 5 24.21 -4.47 -13.77
CA ARG A 5 25.41 -5.25 -14.12
C ARG A 5 25.77 -6.35 -13.12
N CYS A 6 25.34 -6.22 -11.86
CA CYS A 6 25.58 -7.23 -10.84
C CYS A 6 24.63 -8.44 -10.94
N VAL A 7 23.57 -8.37 -11.76
CA VAL A 7 22.67 -9.49 -11.99
C VAL A 7 23.23 -10.39 -13.08
N PRO A 8 23.49 -11.68 -12.82
CA PRO A 8 24.01 -12.60 -13.82
C PRO A 8 23.02 -12.77 -14.98
N LEU A 9 23.52 -12.77 -16.21
CA LEU A 9 22.72 -12.99 -17.42
C LEU A 9 22.50 -14.48 -17.71
N SER A 10 23.34 -15.34 -17.15
CA SER A 10 23.23 -16.80 -17.20
C SER A 10 23.80 -17.37 -15.90
N ILE A 11 23.27 -18.49 -15.47
CA ILE A 11 23.68 -19.22 -14.26
C ILE A 11 23.84 -20.70 -14.56
N PRO A 12 24.64 -21.44 -13.78
CA PRO A 12 24.82 -22.89 -13.94
C PRO A 12 23.53 -23.70 -13.66
N TYR A 13 22.71 -23.23 -12.74
CA TYR A 13 21.50 -23.93 -12.33
C TYR A 13 20.51 -24.09 -13.50
N GLN A 14 19.99 -25.32 -13.66
CA GLN A 14 19.01 -25.69 -14.70
C GLN A 14 17.68 -26.03 -14.02
N GLY A 15 16.68 -25.23 -14.17
CA GLY A 15 15.35 -25.41 -13.57
C GLY A 15 14.68 -24.08 -13.28
N LEU A 16 13.45 -24.15 -12.79
CA LEU A 16 12.73 -22.94 -12.37
C LEU A 16 13.39 -22.37 -11.11
N LEU A 17 13.74 -21.09 -11.18
CA LEU A 17 14.30 -20.34 -10.06
C LEU A 17 13.73 -18.92 -10.01
N GLU A 18 13.11 -18.57 -8.90
CA GLU A 18 12.71 -17.21 -8.57
C GLU A 18 13.62 -16.68 -7.47
N VAL A 19 14.36 -15.61 -7.76
CA VAL A 19 15.28 -14.97 -6.81
C VAL A 19 14.71 -13.61 -6.40
N GLN A 20 14.70 -13.34 -5.10
CA GLN A 20 14.21 -12.10 -4.52
C GLN A 20 15.38 -11.27 -3.97
N GLY A 21 15.36 -9.98 -4.29
CA GLY A 21 16.40 -9.05 -3.90
C GLY A 21 15.91 -7.61 -3.91
N GLU A 22 16.76 -6.71 -3.47
CA GLU A 22 16.50 -5.28 -3.49
C GLU A 22 17.51 -4.57 -4.40
N CYS A 23 16.98 -3.75 -5.32
CA CYS A 23 17.83 -2.89 -6.16
C CYS A 23 18.08 -1.57 -5.44
N ILE A 24 19.32 -1.17 -5.41
CA ILE A 24 19.79 0.05 -4.76
C ILE A 24 20.56 0.94 -5.74
N MET A 25 20.70 2.21 -5.39
CA MET A 25 21.70 3.09 -5.94
C MET A 25 22.71 3.43 -4.84
N ARG A 26 23.99 3.19 -5.07
CA ARG A 26 25.03 3.52 -4.09
C ARG A 26 25.14 5.03 -3.93
N LEU A 27 25.50 5.49 -2.73
CA LEU A 27 25.65 6.92 -2.45
C LEU A 27 26.77 7.53 -3.30
N SER A 28 27.88 6.83 -3.46
CA SER A 28 28.97 7.21 -4.36
C SER A 28 28.52 7.29 -5.84
N THR A 29 27.64 6.39 -6.26
CA THR A 29 27.06 6.42 -7.61
C THR A 29 26.11 7.59 -7.79
N LEU A 30 25.28 7.90 -6.79
CA LEU A 30 24.39 9.07 -6.77
C LEU A 30 25.21 10.36 -6.90
N GLU A 31 26.26 10.49 -6.09
CA GLU A 31 27.14 11.65 -6.12
C GLU A 31 27.82 11.81 -7.49
N ALA A 32 28.37 10.72 -8.04
CA ALA A 32 29.00 10.73 -9.34
C ALA A 32 28.01 11.09 -10.47
N TYR A 33 26.78 10.57 -10.41
CA TYR A 33 25.72 10.91 -11.36
C TYR A 33 25.36 12.39 -11.30
N ASN A 34 25.19 12.94 -10.09
CA ASN A 34 24.79 14.32 -9.88
C ASN A 34 25.85 15.35 -10.34
N LYS A 35 27.14 14.97 -10.43
CA LYS A 35 28.18 15.86 -10.97
C LYS A 35 28.00 16.21 -12.45
N THR A 36 27.24 15.39 -13.20
CA THR A 36 27.06 15.54 -14.66
C THR A 36 25.61 15.59 -15.10
N ALA A 37 24.67 15.49 -14.16
CA ALA A 37 23.24 15.48 -14.48
C ALA A 37 22.67 16.90 -14.58
N ASP A 38 21.88 17.16 -15.59
CA ASP A 38 21.12 18.42 -15.72
C ASP A 38 20.10 18.58 -14.58
N GLU A 39 19.52 17.48 -14.15
CA GLU A 39 18.59 17.39 -13.01
C GLU A 39 19.17 16.46 -11.93
N PRO A 40 19.75 16.99 -10.86
CA PRO A 40 20.29 16.19 -9.78
C PRO A 40 19.23 15.36 -9.03
N LEU A 41 19.55 14.11 -8.72
CA LEU A 41 18.71 13.22 -7.93
C LEU A 41 18.98 13.48 -6.43
N LYS A 42 17.92 13.63 -5.65
CA LYS A 42 18.05 14.00 -4.23
C LYS A 42 18.20 12.79 -3.29
N ASN A 43 17.62 11.65 -3.66
CA ASN A 43 17.57 10.49 -2.78
C ASN A 43 17.85 9.20 -3.55
N ALA A 44 18.78 8.40 -3.06
CA ALA A 44 19.23 7.16 -3.70
C ALA A 44 18.11 6.11 -3.86
N ARG A 45 17.23 5.95 -2.85
CA ARG A 45 16.07 5.03 -2.88
C ARG A 45 15.09 5.43 -3.98
N ASN A 46 14.71 6.71 -4.03
CA ASN A 46 13.80 7.22 -5.07
C ASN A 46 14.44 7.15 -6.46
N ALA A 47 15.74 7.38 -6.55
CA ALA A 47 16.51 7.26 -7.79
C ALA A 47 16.50 5.83 -8.34
N ALA A 48 16.72 4.82 -7.48
CA ALA A 48 16.65 3.42 -7.83
C ALA A 48 15.24 3.02 -8.26
N ALA A 49 14.22 3.34 -7.47
CA ALA A 49 12.82 3.04 -7.78
C ALA A 49 12.36 3.69 -9.10
N GLY A 50 12.72 4.96 -9.32
CA GLY A 50 12.41 5.68 -10.55
C GLY A 50 13.14 5.12 -11.78
N ALA A 51 14.37 4.59 -11.61
CA ALA A 51 15.09 3.93 -12.69
C ALA A 51 14.42 2.62 -13.10
N LEU A 52 14.04 1.77 -12.14
CA LEU A 52 13.39 0.47 -12.41
C LEU A 52 12.03 0.62 -13.08
N ARG A 53 11.29 1.69 -12.77
CA ARG A 53 9.97 1.97 -13.35
C ARG A 53 10.04 2.68 -14.70
N ASN A 54 11.22 3.12 -15.13
CA ASN A 54 11.38 3.83 -16.38
C ASN A 54 11.18 2.89 -17.57
N LEU A 55 10.42 3.33 -18.57
CA LEU A 55 10.18 2.58 -19.80
C LEU A 55 11.41 2.52 -20.70
N ASP A 56 12.30 3.52 -20.62
CA ASP A 56 13.57 3.53 -21.36
C ASP A 56 14.68 2.82 -20.53
N PRO A 57 15.14 1.64 -20.94
CA PRO A 57 16.19 0.91 -20.26
C PRO A 57 17.54 1.66 -20.28
N ALA A 58 17.78 2.60 -21.20
CA ALA A 58 18.99 3.41 -21.23
C ALA A 58 19.07 4.34 -20.00
N VAL A 59 17.94 4.82 -19.47
CA VAL A 59 17.89 5.58 -18.22
C VAL A 59 18.37 4.72 -17.04
N THR A 60 17.87 3.48 -16.95
CA THR A 60 18.29 2.53 -15.90
C THR A 60 19.78 2.23 -16.02
N ALA A 61 20.29 2.01 -17.24
CA ALA A 61 21.71 1.73 -17.49
C ALA A 61 22.62 2.89 -17.05
N ARG A 62 22.24 4.14 -17.32
CA ARG A 62 23.00 5.33 -16.92
C ARG A 62 23.06 5.51 -15.41
N ARG A 63 22.02 5.08 -14.69
CA ARG A 63 21.94 5.19 -13.22
C ARG A 63 22.77 4.14 -12.47
N LYS A 64 23.33 3.14 -13.17
CA LYS A 64 24.27 2.14 -12.64
C LYS A 64 23.79 1.55 -11.32
N LEU A 65 22.57 1.00 -11.31
CA LEU A 65 22.01 0.37 -10.12
C LEU A 65 22.82 -0.85 -9.72
N ASP A 66 22.79 -1.16 -8.42
CA ASP A 66 23.29 -2.36 -7.80
C ASP A 66 22.13 -3.17 -7.19
N ALA A 67 22.37 -4.40 -6.74
CA ALA A 67 21.35 -5.22 -6.10
C ALA A 67 21.95 -6.16 -5.07
N PHE A 68 21.18 -6.48 -4.04
CA PHE A 68 21.45 -7.54 -3.08
C PHE A 68 20.29 -8.55 -3.09
N PHE A 69 20.65 -9.84 -3.15
CA PHE A 69 19.70 -10.94 -3.14
C PHE A 69 19.73 -11.63 -1.78
N TYR A 70 18.55 -11.91 -1.23
CA TYR A 70 18.42 -12.36 0.16
C TYR A 70 17.40 -13.49 0.35
N GLN A 71 16.72 -13.92 -0.73
CA GLN A 71 15.68 -14.93 -0.66
C GLN A 71 15.48 -15.62 -2.01
N ILE A 72 15.13 -16.90 -1.97
CA ILE A 72 14.61 -17.65 -3.10
C ILE A 72 13.12 -17.85 -2.86
N GLY A 73 12.30 -17.44 -3.82
CA GLY A 73 10.84 -17.59 -3.78
C GLY A 73 10.44 -18.99 -4.21
N THR A 74 10.80 -19.38 -5.43
CA THR A 74 10.51 -20.70 -5.99
C THR A 74 11.79 -21.32 -6.54
N ILE A 75 11.99 -22.60 -6.27
CA ILE A 75 13.08 -23.40 -6.82
C ILE A 75 12.66 -24.85 -6.98
N GLU A 76 13.01 -25.46 -8.10
CA GLU A 76 12.87 -26.90 -8.30
C GLU A 76 14.08 -27.61 -7.70
N ASN A 77 13.83 -28.64 -6.86
CA ASN A 77 14.90 -29.45 -6.24
C ASN A 77 16.00 -28.62 -5.54
N PRO A 78 15.68 -27.89 -4.46
CA PRO A 78 16.63 -27.04 -3.77
C PRO A 78 17.83 -27.88 -3.24
N PRO A 79 19.09 -27.49 -3.52
CA PRO A 79 20.27 -28.21 -3.05
C PRO A 79 20.68 -27.82 -1.62
N TYR A 80 19.81 -27.18 -0.86
CA TYR A 80 20.07 -26.66 0.49
C TYR A 80 18.87 -26.91 1.41
N HIS A 81 19.11 -26.87 2.74
CA HIS A 81 18.12 -27.15 3.76
C HIS A 81 17.92 -26.00 4.76
N ASP A 82 18.81 -25.03 4.75
CA ASP A 82 18.82 -23.88 5.65
C ASP A 82 19.12 -22.57 4.89
N LEU A 83 19.11 -21.47 5.64
CA LEU A 83 19.37 -20.14 5.09
C LEU A 83 20.79 -20.00 4.55
N ASP A 84 21.77 -20.58 5.22
CA ASP A 84 23.18 -20.49 4.82
C ASP A 84 23.43 -21.19 3.50
N GLY A 85 22.93 -22.40 3.37
CA GLY A 85 22.97 -23.12 2.10
C GLY A 85 22.26 -22.37 0.98
N MET A 86 21.13 -21.71 1.27
CA MET A 86 20.43 -20.86 0.30
C MET A 86 21.29 -19.65 -0.12
N ILE A 87 21.96 -18.99 0.82
CA ILE A 87 22.86 -17.85 0.53
C ILE A 87 24.07 -18.31 -0.24
N ALA A 88 24.69 -19.44 0.14
CA ALA A 88 25.80 -20.03 -0.58
C ALA A 88 25.39 -20.36 -2.04
N PHE A 89 24.23 -20.97 -2.24
CA PHE A 89 23.70 -21.24 -3.58
C PHE A 89 23.50 -19.96 -4.42
N LEU A 90 23.02 -18.87 -3.83
CA LEU A 90 22.90 -17.59 -4.53
C LEU A 90 24.29 -17.08 -4.96
N GLN A 91 25.28 -17.12 -4.08
CA GLN A 91 26.66 -16.69 -4.35
C GLN A 91 27.33 -17.54 -5.43
N GLU A 92 27.20 -18.86 -5.39
CA GLU A 92 27.71 -19.81 -6.38
C GLU A 92 27.13 -19.58 -7.78
N ASN A 93 25.85 -19.09 -7.83
CA ASN A 93 25.19 -18.71 -9.07
C ASN A 93 25.42 -17.22 -9.46
N GLY A 94 26.35 -16.53 -8.78
CA GLY A 94 26.78 -15.18 -9.13
C GLY A 94 25.82 -14.07 -8.70
N PHE A 95 24.87 -14.33 -7.80
CA PHE A 95 24.00 -13.31 -7.23
C PHE A 95 24.68 -12.64 -6.03
N PRO A 96 24.85 -11.31 -6.01
CA PRO A 96 25.38 -10.60 -4.85
C PRO A 96 24.46 -10.74 -3.63
N THR A 97 25.03 -11.10 -2.50
CA THR A 97 24.34 -11.17 -1.20
C THR A 97 24.88 -10.12 -0.24
N SER A 98 24.20 -9.90 0.87
CA SER A 98 24.69 -9.01 1.92
C SER A 98 25.88 -9.65 2.65
N ARG A 99 26.92 -8.87 2.94
CA ARG A 99 28.04 -9.28 3.79
C ARG A 99 27.81 -9.02 5.28
N TYR A 100 26.65 -8.46 5.63
CA TYR A 100 26.26 -8.12 7.01
C TYR A 100 25.38 -9.21 7.62
N GLU A 101 25.28 -10.38 7.01
CA GLU A 101 24.60 -11.53 7.57
C GLU A 101 25.41 -12.11 8.72
N ALA A 102 24.72 -12.42 9.82
CA ALA A 102 25.34 -12.97 11.00
C ALA A 102 24.37 -13.91 11.74
N HIS A 103 24.92 -14.95 12.35
CA HIS A 103 24.17 -15.87 13.20
C HIS A 103 24.05 -15.38 14.62
N ALA A 104 22.93 -15.75 15.25
CA ALA A 104 22.69 -15.58 16.66
C ALA A 104 21.85 -16.76 17.17
N THR A 105 22.15 -17.23 18.37
CA THR A 105 21.45 -18.34 19.03
C THR A 105 20.68 -17.89 20.28
N THR A 106 20.97 -16.69 20.75
CA THR A 106 20.32 -16.11 21.93
C THR A 106 19.73 -14.73 21.58
N TYR A 107 18.78 -14.28 22.39
CA TYR A 107 18.19 -12.95 22.24
C TYR A 107 19.24 -11.83 22.35
N ASP A 108 20.15 -11.93 23.33
CA ASP A 108 21.19 -10.93 23.54
C ASP A 108 22.17 -10.85 22.36
N GLU A 109 22.52 -11.96 21.74
CA GLU A 109 23.31 -11.99 20.52
C GLU A 109 22.58 -11.31 19.36
N ILE A 110 21.26 -11.53 19.21
CA ILE A 110 20.44 -10.86 18.19
C ILE A 110 20.52 -9.34 18.37
N VAL A 111 20.31 -8.85 19.59
CA VAL A 111 20.38 -7.41 19.90
C VAL A 111 21.77 -6.86 19.58
N GLN A 112 22.83 -7.52 20.04
CA GLN A 112 24.22 -7.09 19.74
C GLN A 112 24.52 -7.01 18.24
N ARG A 113 24.00 -7.96 17.44
CA ARG A 113 24.17 -7.95 15.98
C ARG A 113 23.42 -6.80 15.32
N ILE A 114 22.19 -6.51 15.78
CA ILE A 114 21.40 -5.38 15.31
C ILE A 114 22.12 -4.06 15.61
N ASP A 115 22.58 -3.88 16.85
CA ASP A 115 23.32 -2.67 17.28
C ASP A 115 24.61 -2.47 16.47
N ALA A 116 25.32 -3.57 16.16
CA ALA A 116 26.53 -3.53 15.35
C ALA A 116 26.25 -3.09 13.91
N VAL A 117 25.13 -3.48 13.33
CA VAL A 117 24.71 -3.03 11.99
C VAL A 117 24.27 -1.56 12.03
N GLU A 118 23.53 -1.15 13.05
CA GLU A 118 23.08 0.23 13.23
C GLU A 118 24.28 1.19 13.36
N ALA A 119 25.28 0.82 14.17
CA ALA A 119 26.50 1.60 14.36
C ALA A 119 27.31 1.82 13.06
N GLN A 120 27.17 0.93 12.07
CA GLN A 120 27.81 1.06 10.76
C GLN A 120 26.98 1.85 9.74
N ARG A 121 25.73 2.20 10.04
CA ARG A 121 24.76 2.79 9.13
C ARG A 121 25.32 3.96 8.32
N GLU A 122 26.00 4.89 8.98
CA GLU A 122 26.55 6.10 8.35
C GLU A 122 27.80 5.84 7.49
N SER A 123 28.50 4.73 7.72
CA SER A 123 29.69 4.35 6.95
C SER A 123 29.40 3.54 5.68
N LEU A 124 28.14 3.13 5.49
CA LEU A 124 27.75 2.34 4.34
C LEU A 124 27.60 3.22 3.09
N ASP A 125 28.03 2.69 1.95
CA ASP A 125 27.80 3.33 0.64
C ASP A 125 26.38 3.08 0.08
N PHE A 126 25.44 2.76 0.96
CA PHE A 126 24.02 2.59 0.65
C PHE A 126 23.15 2.77 1.89
N LEU A 127 21.88 3.15 1.70
CA LEU A 127 20.97 3.39 2.80
C LEU A 127 20.38 2.10 3.33
N ILE A 128 20.33 1.98 4.67
CA ILE A 128 19.61 0.93 5.37
C ILE A 128 18.62 1.56 6.36
N ASP A 129 17.47 0.93 6.55
CA ASP A 129 16.42 1.39 7.46
C ASP A 129 16.15 0.44 8.63
N GLY A 130 16.89 -0.68 8.67
CA GLY A 130 16.72 -1.69 9.70
C GLY A 130 17.49 -2.98 9.42
N ALA A 131 17.20 -3.97 10.24
CA ALA A 131 17.69 -5.34 10.09
C ALA A 131 16.51 -6.32 10.08
N VAL A 132 16.68 -7.48 9.46
CA VAL A 132 15.67 -8.54 9.45
C VAL A 132 16.22 -9.77 10.14
N VAL A 133 15.59 -10.17 11.23
CA VAL A 133 15.88 -11.42 11.94
C VAL A 133 15.04 -12.53 11.32
N LYS A 134 15.69 -13.63 10.94
CA LYS A 134 15.04 -14.76 10.25
C LYS A 134 15.38 -16.07 10.95
N VAL A 135 14.43 -16.99 11.03
CA VAL A 135 14.71 -18.38 11.43
C VAL A 135 15.59 -19.03 10.34
N CYS A 136 16.69 -19.72 10.70
CA CYS A 136 17.62 -20.30 9.72
C CYS A 136 17.07 -21.58 9.09
N ASP A 137 16.49 -22.48 9.88
CA ASP A 137 15.99 -23.77 9.41
C ASP A 137 14.73 -23.63 8.55
N LEU A 138 14.79 -24.16 7.30
CA LEU A 138 13.69 -24.04 6.34
C LEU A 138 12.48 -24.92 6.68
N GLN A 139 12.67 -26.05 7.36
CA GLN A 139 11.53 -26.88 7.80
C GLN A 139 10.74 -26.16 8.88
N THR A 140 11.43 -25.52 9.83
CA THR A 140 10.80 -24.68 10.85
C THR A 140 10.05 -23.49 10.20
N ARG A 141 10.62 -22.83 9.18
CA ARG A 141 9.90 -21.78 8.44
C ARG A 141 8.60 -22.27 7.82
N GLN A 142 8.65 -23.44 7.21
CA GLN A 142 7.48 -24.07 6.59
C GLN A 142 6.40 -24.37 7.64
N ALA A 143 6.80 -24.91 8.80
CA ALA A 143 5.88 -25.19 9.91
C ALA A 143 5.26 -23.92 10.52
N MET A 144 6.02 -22.82 10.63
CA MET A 144 5.53 -21.53 11.12
C MET A 144 4.57 -20.87 10.12
N GLY A 145 4.77 -21.10 8.82
CA GLY A 145 3.94 -20.56 7.75
C GLY A 145 4.00 -19.05 7.60
N ASN A 146 2.99 -18.51 6.93
CA ASN A 146 2.83 -17.10 6.64
C ASN A 146 1.47 -16.60 7.15
N THR A 147 1.39 -15.32 7.49
CA THR A 147 0.13 -14.57 7.49
C THR A 147 -0.21 -14.18 6.06
N GLU A 148 -1.33 -13.52 5.83
CA GLU A 148 -1.67 -13.02 4.48
C GLU A 148 -0.60 -12.08 3.89
N LYS A 149 0.10 -11.32 4.75
CA LYS A 149 1.04 -10.27 4.32
C LYS A 149 2.49 -10.56 4.66
N PHE A 150 2.74 -11.33 5.71
CA PHE A 150 4.08 -11.47 6.29
C PHE A 150 4.39 -12.92 6.66
N PRO A 151 5.66 -13.35 6.52
CA PRO A 151 6.11 -14.61 7.08
C PRO A 151 6.10 -14.55 8.62
N ARG A 152 5.71 -15.66 9.26
CA ARG A 152 5.77 -15.78 10.73
C ARG A 152 7.19 -16.04 11.26
N TRP A 153 8.08 -16.45 10.38
CA TRP A 153 9.47 -16.81 10.65
C TRP A 153 10.47 -15.66 10.46
N ALA A 154 10.00 -14.45 10.21
CA ALA A 154 10.87 -13.28 10.05
C ALA A 154 10.28 -12.07 10.79
N VAL A 155 11.16 -11.28 11.41
CA VAL A 155 10.83 -10.03 12.10
C VAL A 155 11.75 -8.93 11.60
N ALA A 156 11.16 -7.82 11.15
CA ALA A 156 11.91 -6.63 10.78
C ALA A 156 12.08 -5.72 12.01
N TYR A 157 13.32 -5.42 12.35
CA TYR A 157 13.68 -4.39 13.32
C TYR A 157 14.03 -3.11 12.56
N LYS A 158 13.34 -2.02 12.82
CA LYS A 158 13.58 -0.73 12.19
C LYS A 158 14.45 0.14 13.09
N PHE A 159 15.51 0.71 12.51
CA PHE A 159 16.34 1.69 13.22
C PHE A 159 15.55 2.98 13.51
N ALA A 160 16.04 3.75 14.47
CA ALA A 160 15.46 5.04 14.76
C ALA A 160 15.40 5.91 13.49
N ALA A 161 14.21 6.45 13.22
CA ALA A 161 14.02 7.34 12.08
C ALA A 161 14.72 8.69 12.37
N GLU A 162 15.27 9.31 11.33
CA GLU A 162 15.77 10.67 11.41
C GLU A 162 14.61 11.62 11.72
N GLU A 163 14.76 12.42 12.77
CA GLU A 163 13.81 13.45 13.15
C GLU A 163 14.38 14.84 12.85
N ASN A 164 13.51 15.75 12.44
CA ASN A 164 13.85 17.15 12.24
C ASN A 164 12.68 18.02 12.72
N THR A 165 12.86 19.33 12.73
CA THR A 165 11.81 20.25 13.13
C THR A 165 11.27 21.04 11.95
N ALA A 166 9.97 21.36 12.00
CA ALA A 166 9.30 22.22 11.02
C ALA A 166 8.25 23.08 11.71
N THR A 167 7.85 24.18 11.08
CA THR A 167 6.72 24.96 11.55
C THR A 167 5.42 24.42 10.95
N LEU A 168 4.40 24.23 11.77
CA LEU A 168 3.06 23.86 11.33
C LEU A 168 2.32 25.08 10.78
N LEU A 169 2.17 25.16 9.47
CA LEU A 169 1.60 26.32 8.78
C LEU A 169 0.07 26.27 8.73
N ASP A 170 -0.49 25.09 8.42
CA ASP A 170 -1.92 24.88 8.23
C ASP A 170 -2.31 23.42 8.43
N VAL A 171 -3.59 23.15 8.60
CA VAL A 171 -4.16 21.78 8.65
C VAL A 171 -5.36 21.71 7.73
N THR A 172 -5.28 20.88 6.69
CA THR A 172 -6.40 20.55 5.82
C THR A 172 -7.02 19.20 6.21
N TRP A 173 -8.28 19.00 5.85
CA TRP A 173 -9.01 17.78 6.16
C TRP A 173 -9.33 17.02 4.90
N GLU A 174 -8.70 15.88 4.73
CA GLU A 174 -8.89 14.99 3.57
C GLU A 174 -9.96 13.95 3.87
N LEU A 175 -10.79 13.68 2.87
CA LEU A 175 -11.92 12.77 3.00
C LEU A 175 -11.63 11.46 2.27
N GLY A 176 -11.62 10.37 3.00
CA GLY A 176 -11.42 9.03 2.45
C GLY A 176 -12.72 8.39 1.95
N ARG A 177 -12.59 7.24 1.32
CA ARG A 177 -13.66 6.40 0.74
C ARG A 177 -14.84 6.13 1.70
N THR A 178 -14.55 5.93 2.97
CA THR A 178 -15.53 5.62 4.00
C THR A 178 -16.18 6.85 4.64
N GLY A 179 -15.86 8.05 4.13
CA GLY A 179 -16.29 9.30 4.75
C GLY A 179 -15.43 9.76 5.92
N LYS A 180 -14.41 9.00 6.31
CA LYS A 180 -13.49 9.38 7.38
C LYS A 180 -12.69 10.63 6.96
N LEU A 181 -12.69 11.65 7.84
CA LEU A 181 -11.83 12.82 7.71
C LEU A 181 -10.49 12.54 8.38
N THR A 182 -9.42 12.76 7.62
CA THR A 182 -8.04 12.64 8.11
C THR A 182 -7.36 14.01 8.01
N PRO A 183 -6.86 14.56 9.10
CA PRO A 183 -6.13 15.82 9.07
C PRO A 183 -4.75 15.64 8.43
N LEU A 184 -4.37 16.59 7.58
CA LEU A 184 -3.07 16.67 6.93
C LEU A 184 -2.42 17.99 7.29
N ALA A 185 -1.26 17.93 7.93
CA ALA A 185 -0.45 19.09 8.28
C ALA A 185 0.31 19.61 7.06
N HIS A 186 0.28 20.92 6.87
CA HIS A 186 1.14 21.66 5.95
C HIS A 186 2.29 22.29 6.74
N LEU A 187 3.51 22.06 6.29
CA LEU A 187 4.74 22.38 7.04
C LEU A 187 5.64 23.31 6.23
N THR A 188 6.49 24.05 6.92
CA THR A 188 7.66 24.67 6.27
C THR A 188 8.46 23.55 5.58
N PRO A 189 8.96 23.79 4.33
CA PRO A 189 9.76 22.79 3.63
C PRO A 189 11.00 22.42 4.43
N THR A 190 11.11 21.18 4.87
CA THR A 190 12.20 20.68 5.71
C THR A 190 12.77 19.42 5.10
N ASP A 191 14.09 19.30 5.05
CA ASP A 191 14.75 18.10 4.54
C ASP A 191 14.84 17.03 5.63
N ILE A 192 14.49 15.78 5.28
CA ILE A 192 14.65 14.59 6.12
C ILE A 192 15.18 13.46 5.22
N GLY A 193 16.43 13.05 5.43
CA GLY A 193 17.05 11.98 4.67
C GLY A 193 17.05 12.25 3.15
N GLY A 194 17.40 13.50 2.73
CA GLY A 194 17.45 13.91 1.33
C GLY A 194 16.08 14.03 0.65
N VAL A 195 15.00 14.11 1.42
CA VAL A 195 13.65 14.35 0.90
C VAL A 195 13.05 15.59 1.54
N THR A 196 12.64 16.55 0.71
CA THR A 196 11.97 17.76 1.22
C THR A 196 10.52 17.45 1.59
N VAL A 197 10.24 17.41 2.88
CA VAL A 197 8.91 17.23 3.47
C VAL A 197 8.19 18.57 3.57
N LYS A 198 6.97 18.64 3.06
CA LYS A 198 6.07 19.82 3.13
C LYS A 198 4.72 19.48 3.76
N ARG A 199 4.40 18.20 3.91
CA ARG A 199 3.15 17.71 4.48
C ARG A 199 3.42 16.48 5.33
N ALA A 200 2.68 16.35 6.43
CA ALA A 200 2.76 15.21 7.33
C ALA A 200 1.35 14.76 7.75
N THR A 201 1.17 13.49 8.00
CA THR A 201 -0.12 12.97 8.47
C THR A 201 -0.33 13.32 9.94
N LEU A 202 -1.60 13.59 10.26
CA LEU A 202 -2.13 13.69 11.63
C LEU A 202 -3.29 12.69 11.71
N ASN A 203 -3.21 11.71 12.57
CA ASN A 203 -4.13 10.56 12.56
C ASN A 203 -5.62 10.94 12.70
N ASN A 204 -5.92 11.87 13.61
CA ASN A 204 -7.27 12.37 13.90
C ASN A 204 -7.20 13.63 14.78
N PHE A 205 -8.36 14.24 15.07
CA PHE A 205 -8.40 15.44 15.92
C PHE A 205 -7.91 15.19 17.36
N GLY A 206 -8.18 14.02 17.92
CA GLY A 206 -7.68 13.65 19.24
C GLY A 206 -6.15 13.55 19.30
N ASP A 207 -5.49 13.19 18.19
CA ASP A 207 -4.03 13.19 18.08
C ASP A 207 -3.47 14.62 18.08
N ILE A 208 -4.14 15.55 17.39
CA ILE A 208 -3.81 16.99 17.40
C ILE A 208 -3.85 17.52 18.84
N GLN A 209 -4.93 17.23 19.58
CA GLN A 209 -5.11 17.65 20.97
C GLN A 209 -4.06 17.03 21.90
N ARG A 210 -3.81 15.72 21.80
CA ARG A 210 -2.84 15.01 22.62
C ARG A 210 -1.43 15.56 22.44
N LYS A 211 -1.05 15.92 21.22
CA LYS A 211 0.24 16.53 20.88
C LYS A 211 0.28 18.03 21.11
N ARG A 212 -0.83 18.65 21.55
CA ARG A 212 -0.97 20.10 21.82
C ARG A 212 -0.53 20.96 20.63
N LEU A 213 -0.90 20.56 19.43
CA LEU A 213 -0.50 21.25 18.20
C LEU A 213 -1.29 22.55 18.02
N LEU A 214 -0.58 23.58 17.58
CA LEU A 214 -1.12 24.90 17.24
C LEU A 214 -0.61 25.31 15.86
N LEU A 215 -1.38 26.07 15.10
CA LEU A 215 -0.87 26.69 13.88
C LEU A 215 0.21 27.71 14.24
N GLY A 216 1.37 27.62 13.59
CA GLY A 216 2.54 28.44 13.87
C GLY A 216 3.53 27.84 14.87
N CYS A 217 3.20 26.74 15.57
CA CYS A 217 4.14 26.10 16.48
C CYS A 217 5.20 25.27 15.73
N THR A 218 6.34 25.08 16.39
CA THR A 218 7.39 24.16 15.93
C THR A 218 7.01 22.73 16.32
N VAL A 219 7.16 21.80 15.37
CA VAL A 219 6.82 20.38 15.55
C VAL A 219 7.99 19.49 15.19
N TRP A 220 8.12 18.36 15.88
CA TRP A 220 8.99 17.26 15.50
C TRP A 220 8.36 16.47 14.38
N ILE A 221 9.12 16.22 13.31
CA ILE A 221 8.69 15.45 12.16
C ILE A 221 9.69 14.33 11.87
N ARG A 222 9.17 13.19 11.48
CA ARG A 222 9.96 12.06 10.97
C ARG A 222 9.27 11.40 9.79
N ARG A 223 9.99 10.54 9.08
CA ARG A 223 9.37 9.69 8.07
C ARG A 223 9.20 8.28 8.64
N SER A 224 7.96 7.88 8.88
CA SER A 224 7.64 6.51 9.29
C SER A 224 8.05 5.53 8.19
N ASN A 225 8.85 4.52 8.55
CA ASN A 225 9.47 3.57 7.61
C ASN A 225 10.22 4.26 6.45
N ASP A 226 10.82 5.41 6.70
CA ASP A 226 11.50 6.26 5.71
C ASP A 226 10.63 6.67 4.49
N VAL A 227 9.31 6.61 4.61
CA VAL A 227 8.36 6.87 3.51
C VAL A 227 7.33 7.93 3.87
N ILE A 228 6.56 7.73 4.94
CA ILE A 228 5.40 8.57 5.28
C ILE A 228 5.79 9.60 6.34
N PRO A 229 5.74 10.92 6.02
CA PRO A 229 5.99 11.95 7.01
C PRO A 229 4.86 11.97 8.06
N GLU A 230 5.26 12.01 9.32
CA GLU A 230 4.36 12.14 10.47
C GLU A 230 4.89 13.15 11.48
N ILE A 231 4.00 13.81 12.20
CA ILE A 231 4.34 14.66 13.34
C ILE A 231 4.40 13.77 14.58
N THR A 232 5.55 13.76 15.29
CA THR A 232 5.72 13.00 16.54
C THR A 232 5.26 13.78 17.76
N GLY A 233 5.45 15.11 17.74
CA GLY A 233 5.04 15.98 18.84
C GLY A 233 5.32 17.47 18.56
N ARG A 234 4.94 18.32 19.51
CA ARG A 234 5.31 19.72 19.53
C ARG A 234 6.68 19.89 20.19
N VAL A 235 7.48 20.82 19.69
CA VAL A 235 8.73 21.25 20.34
C VAL A 235 8.38 22.19 21.49
N GLU A 236 8.96 21.97 22.66
CA GLU A 236 8.77 22.83 23.81
C GLU A 236 9.78 24.04 23.77
N ASP A 237 9.64 24.85 22.72
CA ASP A 237 10.49 26.04 22.46
C ASP A 237 9.82 27.37 22.83
N GLY A 238 8.66 27.30 23.48
CA GLY A 238 7.85 28.50 23.81
C GLY A 238 7.09 29.08 22.63
N SER A 239 7.13 28.42 21.44
CA SER A 239 6.36 28.89 20.27
C SER A 239 4.87 28.96 20.60
N THR A 240 4.23 30.07 20.22
CA THR A 240 2.80 30.31 20.38
C THR A 240 2.12 30.13 19.02
N GLY A 241 0.80 30.02 19.03
CA GLY A 241 0.06 29.85 17.77
C GLY A 241 -1.46 29.87 18.01
N SER A 242 -2.22 29.73 16.94
CA SER A 242 -3.68 29.63 17.00
C SER A 242 -4.16 28.20 17.08
N GLU A 243 -5.29 27.99 17.71
CA GLU A 243 -5.91 26.66 17.79
C GLU A 243 -6.31 26.14 16.41
N ILE A 244 -6.16 24.83 16.23
CA ILE A 244 -6.62 24.12 15.04
C ILE A 244 -8.12 23.81 15.23
N ALA A 245 -8.96 24.44 14.42
CA ALA A 245 -10.40 24.28 14.52
C ALA A 245 -10.83 22.84 14.15
N LYS A 246 -11.68 22.25 14.99
CA LYS A 246 -12.35 20.98 14.69
C LYS A 246 -13.47 21.24 13.69
N PRO A 247 -13.49 20.63 12.51
CA PRO A 247 -14.57 20.83 11.57
C PRO A 247 -15.87 20.22 12.09
N THR A 248 -16.97 20.95 11.93
CA THR A 248 -18.33 20.49 12.26
C THR A 248 -19.13 20.07 11.03
N VAL A 249 -18.68 20.54 9.86
CA VAL A 249 -19.27 20.21 8.55
C VAL A 249 -18.22 19.66 7.60
N CYS A 250 -18.65 18.84 6.67
CA CYS A 250 -17.78 18.27 5.65
C CYS A 250 -17.21 19.37 4.75
N PRO A 251 -15.88 19.50 4.62
CA PRO A 251 -15.27 20.54 3.79
C PRO A 251 -15.58 20.40 2.29
N ALA A 252 -16.01 19.21 1.85
CA ALA A 252 -16.29 18.95 0.44
C ALA A 252 -17.77 19.11 0.05
N CYS A 253 -18.71 18.77 0.95
CA CYS A 253 -20.14 18.77 0.61
C CYS A 253 -21.03 19.55 1.59
N GLY A 254 -20.47 20.14 2.66
CA GLY A 254 -21.20 20.91 3.65
C GLY A 254 -22.10 20.13 4.62
N ALA A 255 -22.22 18.81 4.45
CA ALA A 255 -23.04 17.98 5.33
C ALA A 255 -22.48 17.96 6.75
N PRO A 256 -23.34 17.87 7.79
CA PRO A 256 -22.88 17.71 9.17
C PRO A 256 -21.96 16.49 9.33
N LEU A 257 -20.93 16.62 10.15
CA LEU A 257 -20.03 15.53 10.49
C LEU A 257 -20.52 14.78 11.72
N VAL A 258 -20.25 13.49 11.77
CA VAL A 258 -20.55 12.60 12.90
C VAL A 258 -19.24 12.08 13.50
N GLU A 259 -19.18 12.11 14.82
CA GLU A 259 -18.06 11.50 15.55
C GLU A 259 -18.30 10.01 15.77
N ARG A 260 -17.29 9.21 15.47
CA ARG A 260 -17.24 7.79 15.81
C ARG A 260 -15.88 7.49 16.44
N GLY A 261 -15.85 7.31 17.76
CA GLY A 261 -14.60 7.24 18.51
C GLY A 261 -13.76 8.50 18.33
N ALA A 262 -12.50 8.37 17.99
CA ALA A 262 -11.57 9.49 17.79
C ALA A 262 -11.64 10.14 16.40
N ASN A 263 -12.52 9.68 15.50
CA ASN A 263 -12.56 10.10 14.12
C ASN A 263 -13.86 10.83 13.75
N LEU A 264 -13.76 11.74 12.78
CA LEU A 264 -14.87 12.45 12.17
C LEU A 264 -15.26 11.77 10.85
N TYR A 265 -16.57 11.71 10.58
CA TYR A 265 -17.10 11.09 9.36
C TYR A 265 -18.14 11.97 8.69
N CYS A 266 -18.02 12.10 7.38
CA CYS A 266 -19.09 12.60 6.53
C CYS A 266 -20.03 11.45 6.19
N VAL A 267 -21.28 11.55 6.60
CA VAL A 267 -22.32 10.52 6.37
C VAL A 267 -22.99 10.62 5.01
N ASN A 268 -22.74 11.70 4.26
CA ASN A 268 -23.31 11.89 2.93
C ASN A 268 -22.58 11.02 1.89
N ARG A 269 -22.91 9.73 1.87
CA ARG A 269 -22.24 8.75 0.99
C ARG A 269 -22.58 8.92 -0.49
N GLN A 270 -23.76 9.43 -0.81
CA GLN A 270 -24.27 9.47 -2.18
C GLN A 270 -23.75 10.63 -3.00
N THR A 271 -23.73 11.83 -2.44
CA THR A 271 -23.42 13.05 -3.20
C THR A 271 -22.10 13.70 -2.81
N CYS A 272 -21.40 13.18 -1.82
CA CYS A 272 -20.09 13.69 -1.46
C CYS A 272 -19.04 13.23 -2.48
N ARG A 273 -18.63 14.14 -3.35
CA ARG A 273 -17.73 13.88 -4.48
C ARG A 273 -16.45 13.10 -4.10
N PRO A 274 -15.66 13.49 -3.08
CA PRO A 274 -14.46 12.73 -2.72
C PRO A 274 -14.73 11.27 -2.35
N GLN A 275 -15.84 11.02 -1.62
CA GLN A 275 -16.24 9.66 -1.27
C GLN A 275 -16.60 8.84 -2.50
N ALA A 276 -17.38 9.39 -3.42
CA ALA A 276 -17.77 8.72 -4.66
C ALA A 276 -16.55 8.40 -5.52
N VAL A 277 -15.67 9.39 -5.75
CA VAL A 277 -14.43 9.23 -6.52
C VAL A 277 -13.53 8.15 -5.90
N ALA A 278 -13.35 8.18 -4.58
CA ALA A 278 -12.52 7.19 -3.89
C ALA A 278 -13.13 5.78 -3.92
N ARG A 279 -14.47 5.64 -3.89
CA ARG A 279 -15.15 4.34 -4.08
C ARG A 279 -14.96 3.80 -5.49
N LEU A 280 -15.10 4.63 -6.52
CA LEU A 280 -14.85 4.23 -7.91
C LEU A 280 -13.40 3.79 -8.13
N ALA A 281 -12.45 4.55 -7.59
CA ALA A 281 -11.03 4.21 -7.66
C ALA A 281 -10.70 2.91 -6.91
N HIS A 282 -11.32 2.68 -5.75
CA HIS A 282 -11.18 1.44 -4.99
C HIS A 282 -11.76 0.25 -5.77
N PHE A 283 -12.97 0.39 -6.30
CA PHE A 283 -13.62 -0.65 -7.09
C PHE A 283 -12.77 -1.07 -8.28
N ALA A 284 -12.16 -0.10 -8.97
CA ALA A 284 -11.29 -0.34 -10.11
C ALA A 284 -9.88 -0.83 -9.74
N GLY A 285 -9.54 -0.83 -8.46
CA GLY A 285 -8.20 -1.17 -7.97
C GLY A 285 -7.71 -2.54 -8.42
N ARG A 286 -6.38 -2.71 -8.50
CA ARG A 286 -5.72 -3.96 -8.90
C ARG A 286 -6.14 -5.16 -8.03
N ASP A 287 -6.34 -4.91 -6.75
CA ASP A 287 -6.74 -5.94 -5.79
C ASP A 287 -8.26 -6.13 -5.71
N ALA A 288 -9.02 -5.37 -6.48
CA ALA A 288 -10.47 -5.41 -6.59
C ALA A 288 -10.86 -5.94 -7.99
N MET A 289 -11.48 -5.10 -8.82
CA MET A 289 -11.92 -5.51 -10.17
C MET A 289 -10.83 -5.38 -11.25
N ASP A 290 -9.64 -4.91 -10.92
CA ASP A 290 -8.48 -4.74 -11.81
C ASP A 290 -8.81 -4.00 -13.12
N ILE A 291 -9.58 -2.91 -13.02
CA ILE A 291 -9.96 -2.09 -14.17
C ILE A 291 -8.81 -1.12 -14.49
N THR A 292 -7.92 -1.54 -15.38
CA THR A 292 -6.78 -0.74 -15.79
C THR A 292 -7.23 0.57 -16.47
N SER A 293 -6.39 1.61 -16.39
CA SER A 293 -6.66 2.98 -16.89
C SER A 293 -7.68 3.79 -16.10
N LEU A 294 -8.31 3.25 -15.05
CA LEU A 294 -9.21 3.95 -14.16
C LEU A 294 -8.46 4.36 -12.88
N SER A 295 -7.73 5.47 -12.94
CA SER A 295 -7.10 6.10 -11.77
C SER A 295 -8.09 6.98 -11.00
N GLU A 296 -7.71 7.46 -9.81
CA GLU A 296 -8.53 8.41 -9.06
C GLU A 296 -8.79 9.71 -9.86
N LYS A 297 -7.80 10.22 -10.63
CA LYS A 297 -8.01 11.35 -11.54
C LYS A 297 -9.08 11.02 -12.59
N THR A 298 -9.03 9.82 -13.17
CA THR A 298 -10.02 9.38 -14.16
C THR A 298 -11.40 9.22 -13.50
N ALA A 299 -11.49 8.64 -12.31
CA ALA A 299 -12.74 8.51 -11.55
C ALA A 299 -13.37 9.89 -11.26
N GLY A 300 -12.52 10.89 -10.92
CA GLY A 300 -12.95 12.27 -10.75
C GLY A 300 -13.57 12.86 -12.01
N GLN A 301 -12.95 12.68 -13.17
CA GLN A 301 -13.48 13.16 -14.44
C GLN A 301 -14.80 12.45 -14.82
N LEU A 302 -14.89 11.14 -14.60
CA LEU A 302 -16.11 10.36 -14.84
C LEU A 302 -17.27 10.86 -13.95
N TYR A 303 -16.98 11.16 -12.69
CA TYR A 303 -17.95 11.74 -11.79
C TYR A 303 -18.44 13.11 -12.27
N ASP A 304 -17.51 13.99 -12.64
CA ASP A 304 -17.81 15.38 -12.97
C ASP A 304 -18.48 15.54 -14.34
N LEU A 305 -18.02 14.80 -15.36
CA LEU A 305 -18.37 14.99 -16.76
C LEU A 305 -19.33 13.95 -17.31
N CYS A 306 -19.28 12.70 -16.79
CA CYS A 306 -20.10 11.60 -17.30
C CYS A 306 -21.25 11.21 -16.35
N GLY A 307 -21.37 11.86 -15.21
CA GLY A 307 -22.46 11.58 -14.26
C GLY A 307 -22.33 10.25 -13.51
N VAL A 308 -21.15 9.62 -13.51
CA VAL A 308 -20.89 8.38 -12.78
C VAL A 308 -20.94 8.63 -11.28
N ARG A 309 -21.78 7.91 -10.55
CA ARG A 309 -22.01 8.09 -9.11
C ARG A 309 -21.62 6.86 -8.30
N ASP A 310 -21.83 5.68 -8.86
CA ASP A 310 -21.46 4.40 -8.24
C ASP A 310 -20.81 3.45 -9.25
N PRO A 311 -20.24 2.32 -8.78
CA PRO A 311 -19.54 1.37 -9.64
C PRO A 311 -20.38 0.79 -10.79
N ALA A 312 -21.71 0.67 -10.62
CA ALA A 312 -22.56 0.09 -11.67
C ALA A 312 -22.64 1.01 -12.90
N ASP A 313 -22.54 2.32 -12.71
CA ASP A 313 -22.55 3.30 -13.82
C ASP A 313 -21.35 3.12 -14.76
N LEU A 314 -20.22 2.58 -14.26
CA LEU A 314 -19.01 2.33 -15.07
C LEU A 314 -19.29 1.41 -16.26
N TYR A 315 -20.19 0.45 -16.10
CA TYR A 315 -20.51 -0.56 -17.11
C TYR A 315 -21.47 -0.05 -18.21
N HIS A 316 -21.94 1.19 -18.08
CA HIS A 316 -22.78 1.88 -19.06
C HIS A 316 -22.05 2.99 -19.81
N LEU A 317 -20.74 3.17 -19.58
CA LEU A 317 -19.92 4.16 -20.23
C LEU A 317 -19.82 3.90 -21.74
N THR A 318 -19.97 4.97 -22.54
CA THR A 318 -19.77 4.92 -23.98
C THR A 318 -18.38 5.41 -24.38
N ARG A 319 -17.95 5.05 -25.58
CA ARG A 319 -16.67 5.50 -26.12
C ARG A 319 -16.64 7.03 -26.27
N GLU A 320 -17.73 7.64 -26.70
CA GLU A 320 -17.88 9.08 -26.87
C GLU A 320 -17.68 9.82 -25.56
N GLN A 321 -18.28 9.32 -24.47
CA GLN A 321 -18.07 9.88 -23.13
C GLN A 321 -16.60 9.81 -22.70
N LEU A 322 -15.94 8.69 -22.96
CA LEU A 322 -14.52 8.56 -22.61
C LEU A 322 -13.62 9.49 -23.43
N LEU A 323 -13.91 9.68 -24.71
CA LEU A 323 -13.15 10.61 -25.58
C LEU A 323 -13.32 12.08 -25.17
N SER A 324 -14.35 12.43 -24.41
CA SER A 324 -14.53 13.79 -23.88
C SER A 324 -13.65 14.08 -22.65
N LEU A 325 -13.02 13.06 -22.08
CA LEU A 325 -12.17 13.23 -20.89
C LEU A 325 -10.78 13.75 -21.24
N GLU A 326 -10.22 14.59 -20.38
CA GLU A 326 -8.85 15.08 -20.53
C GLU A 326 -7.83 13.93 -20.53
N GLY A 327 -7.00 13.90 -21.56
CA GLY A 327 -5.94 12.88 -21.73
C GLY A 327 -6.44 11.52 -22.20
N PHE A 328 -7.69 11.43 -22.67
CA PHE A 328 -8.21 10.26 -23.36
C PHE A 328 -8.13 10.44 -24.88
N GLN A 329 -7.54 9.44 -25.52
CA GLN A 329 -7.53 9.24 -26.96
C GLN A 329 -8.06 7.83 -27.24
N ASP A 330 -8.26 7.47 -28.51
CA ASP A 330 -8.84 6.19 -28.94
C ASP A 330 -8.30 4.99 -28.17
N LYS A 331 -6.98 4.80 -28.16
CA LYS A 331 -6.33 3.66 -27.49
C LYS A 331 -6.65 3.57 -25.99
N ARG A 332 -6.71 4.71 -25.29
CA ARG A 332 -6.97 4.73 -23.85
C ARG A 332 -8.45 4.47 -23.56
N ALA A 333 -9.35 4.99 -24.38
CA ALA A 333 -10.77 4.73 -24.29
C ALA A 333 -11.07 3.25 -24.55
N ASP A 334 -10.51 2.68 -25.62
CA ASP A 334 -10.69 1.28 -25.97
C ASP A 334 -10.11 0.34 -24.90
N ASN A 335 -8.95 0.67 -24.32
CA ASN A 335 -8.37 -0.09 -23.20
C ASN A 335 -9.25 -0.09 -21.97
N LEU A 336 -9.84 1.06 -21.60
CA LEU A 336 -10.74 1.14 -20.46
C LEU A 336 -12.03 0.33 -20.69
N LEU A 337 -12.63 0.42 -21.86
CA LEU A 337 -13.82 -0.37 -22.21
C LEU A 337 -13.51 -1.87 -22.21
N ALA A 338 -12.36 -2.28 -22.74
CA ALA A 338 -11.92 -3.67 -22.71
C ALA A 338 -11.68 -4.17 -21.26
N ALA A 339 -11.10 -3.32 -20.40
CA ALA A 339 -10.89 -3.64 -18.99
C ALA A 339 -12.23 -3.80 -18.25
N LEU A 340 -13.20 -2.90 -18.49
CA LEU A 340 -14.56 -3.01 -17.95
C LEU A 340 -15.26 -4.29 -18.42
N GLN A 341 -15.13 -4.63 -19.70
CA GLN A 341 -15.70 -5.86 -20.22
C GLN A 341 -15.08 -7.11 -19.58
N LYS A 342 -13.74 -7.12 -19.42
CA LYS A 342 -13.01 -8.20 -18.76
C LYS A 342 -13.42 -8.37 -17.29
N SER A 343 -13.63 -7.26 -16.58
CA SER A 343 -13.99 -7.27 -15.14
C SER A 343 -15.39 -7.82 -14.85
N ARG A 344 -16.23 -8.04 -15.86
CA ARG A 344 -17.56 -8.65 -15.66
C ARG A 344 -17.47 -10.07 -15.11
N ASP A 345 -16.49 -10.85 -15.55
CA ASP A 345 -16.20 -12.19 -15.01
C ASP A 345 -15.09 -12.04 -13.95
N CYS A 346 -15.47 -12.06 -12.67
CA CYS A 346 -14.58 -11.82 -11.55
C CYS A 346 -14.62 -12.92 -10.49
N ALA A 347 -13.59 -13.02 -9.66
CA ALA A 347 -13.61 -13.88 -8.49
C ALA A 347 -14.52 -13.28 -7.40
N LEU A 348 -15.22 -14.14 -6.65
CA LEU A 348 -16.15 -13.70 -5.60
C LEU A 348 -15.46 -12.87 -4.52
N ASP A 349 -14.27 -13.28 -4.09
CA ASP A 349 -13.47 -12.56 -3.09
C ASP A 349 -13.05 -11.15 -3.57
N ALA A 350 -12.63 -11.05 -4.84
CA ALA A 350 -12.29 -9.77 -5.46
C ALA A 350 -13.52 -8.84 -5.55
N PHE A 351 -14.68 -9.40 -5.89
CA PHE A 351 -15.95 -8.66 -5.93
C PHE A 351 -16.35 -8.15 -4.54
N LEU A 352 -16.32 -9.01 -3.51
CA LEU A 352 -16.64 -8.63 -2.14
C LEU A 352 -15.73 -7.52 -1.61
N PHE A 353 -14.44 -7.59 -1.94
CA PHE A 353 -13.50 -6.53 -1.62
C PHE A 353 -13.80 -5.25 -2.41
N ALA A 354 -14.13 -5.37 -3.70
CA ALA A 354 -14.36 -4.24 -4.61
C ALA A 354 -15.58 -3.40 -4.22
N ILE A 355 -16.69 -4.03 -3.83
CA ILE A 355 -17.92 -3.30 -3.41
C ILE A 355 -17.71 -2.50 -2.12
N GLY A 356 -16.63 -2.74 -1.41
CA GLY A 356 -16.13 -1.88 -0.33
C GLY A 356 -16.88 -2.00 0.97
N ILE A 357 -17.31 -3.20 1.34
CA ILE A 357 -17.88 -3.49 2.66
C ILE A 357 -16.93 -2.98 3.75
N PRO A 358 -17.42 -2.19 4.73
CA PRO A 358 -16.58 -1.70 5.81
C PRO A 358 -15.89 -2.85 6.58
N ASN A 359 -14.67 -2.62 7.04
CA ASN A 359 -13.85 -3.57 7.81
C ASN A 359 -13.50 -4.89 7.08
N ILE A 360 -13.88 -5.05 5.82
CA ILE A 360 -13.49 -6.19 4.98
C ILE A 360 -12.22 -5.84 4.20
N GLY A 361 -11.12 -6.55 4.52
CA GLY A 361 -9.89 -6.58 3.74
C GLY A 361 -9.90 -7.72 2.73
N ARG A 362 -8.82 -7.86 1.93
CA ARG A 362 -8.70 -8.95 0.94
C ARG A 362 -8.76 -10.35 1.56
N GLY A 363 -8.06 -10.56 2.69
CA GLY A 363 -8.08 -11.83 3.41
C GLY A 363 -9.48 -12.20 3.86
N THR A 364 -10.10 -11.31 4.60
CA THR A 364 -11.48 -11.51 5.08
C THR A 364 -12.47 -11.72 3.92
N ALA A 365 -12.32 -11.00 2.80
CA ALA A 365 -13.14 -11.20 1.62
C ALA A 365 -12.99 -12.60 1.04
N ARG A 366 -11.75 -13.15 1.03
CA ARG A 366 -11.46 -14.52 0.59
C ARG A 366 -12.07 -15.55 1.53
N ASP A 367 -11.93 -15.34 2.84
CA ASP A 367 -12.43 -16.27 3.84
C ASP A 367 -13.98 -16.34 3.81
N VAL A 368 -14.63 -15.17 3.71
CA VAL A 368 -16.09 -15.07 3.53
C VAL A 368 -16.54 -15.72 2.20
N ALA A 369 -15.85 -15.43 1.10
CA ALA A 369 -16.15 -16.03 -0.20
C ALA A 369 -15.99 -17.56 -0.16
N GLY A 370 -14.93 -18.06 0.48
CA GLY A 370 -14.68 -19.50 0.63
C GLY A 370 -15.72 -20.21 1.49
N HIS A 371 -16.20 -19.57 2.55
CA HIS A 371 -17.21 -20.12 3.45
C HIS A 371 -18.59 -20.25 2.77
N PHE A 372 -19.06 -19.16 2.14
CA PHE A 372 -20.39 -19.14 1.53
C PHE A 372 -20.43 -19.73 0.11
N GLY A 373 -19.33 -19.68 -0.62
CA GLY A 373 -19.21 -20.22 -1.98
C GLY A 373 -19.89 -19.37 -3.07
N ALA A 374 -20.98 -18.67 -2.75
CA ALA A 374 -21.76 -17.87 -3.71
C ALA A 374 -22.16 -16.53 -3.11
N LEU A 375 -22.29 -15.50 -3.98
CA LEU A 375 -22.69 -14.15 -3.56
C LEU A 375 -24.04 -14.13 -2.82
N ALA A 376 -25.00 -14.93 -3.29
CA ALA A 376 -26.34 -15.00 -2.67
C ALA A 376 -26.27 -15.46 -1.19
N GLY A 377 -25.36 -16.37 -0.86
CA GLY A 377 -25.10 -16.77 0.53
C GLY A 377 -24.61 -15.60 1.37
N VAL A 378 -23.63 -14.84 0.87
CA VAL A 378 -23.10 -13.68 1.58
C VAL A 378 -24.15 -12.57 1.76
N MET A 379 -24.97 -12.30 0.74
CA MET A 379 -26.00 -11.26 0.79
C MET A 379 -27.12 -11.54 1.80
N ASN A 380 -27.32 -12.79 2.19
CA ASN A 380 -28.35 -13.24 3.11
C ASN A 380 -27.78 -13.82 4.42
N ALA A 381 -26.45 -13.72 4.60
CA ALA A 381 -25.76 -14.25 5.78
C ALA A 381 -26.25 -13.59 7.07
N THR A 382 -26.43 -14.40 8.10
CA THR A 382 -26.66 -13.92 9.47
C THR A 382 -25.33 -13.60 10.16
N GLN A 383 -25.42 -12.86 11.26
CA GLN A 383 -24.22 -12.54 12.05
C GLN A 383 -23.61 -13.82 12.63
N GLU A 384 -24.44 -14.77 13.06
CA GLU A 384 -24.02 -16.05 13.64
C GLU A 384 -23.23 -16.88 12.63
N GLU A 385 -23.71 -17.00 11.39
CA GLU A 385 -23.03 -17.73 10.31
C GLU A 385 -21.67 -17.09 9.96
N LEU A 386 -21.60 -15.77 9.97
CA LEU A 386 -20.33 -15.04 9.72
C LEU A 386 -19.31 -15.25 10.84
N LEU A 387 -19.76 -15.37 12.09
CA LEU A 387 -18.88 -15.63 13.24
C LEU A 387 -18.29 -17.04 13.26
N GLU A 388 -18.83 -17.99 12.48
CA GLU A 388 -18.23 -19.31 12.28
C GLU A 388 -16.93 -19.28 11.48
N ILE A 389 -16.68 -18.17 10.75
CA ILE A 389 -15.49 -18.02 9.91
C ILE A 389 -14.30 -17.64 10.81
N PRO A 390 -13.16 -18.37 10.75
CA PRO A 390 -11.95 -18.01 11.49
C PRO A 390 -11.52 -16.57 11.18
N ASP A 391 -11.06 -15.84 12.21
CA ASP A 391 -10.62 -14.44 12.13
C ASP A 391 -11.72 -13.42 11.77
N VAL A 392 -12.99 -13.82 11.70
CA VAL A 392 -14.14 -12.91 11.59
C VAL A 392 -14.75 -12.68 12.96
N GLY A 393 -14.55 -11.48 13.51
CA GLY A 393 -15.15 -11.07 14.80
C GLY A 393 -16.43 -10.25 14.60
N ASP A 394 -17.09 -9.89 15.72
CA ASP A 394 -18.38 -9.17 15.76
C ASP A 394 -18.43 -7.94 14.86
N ILE A 395 -17.37 -7.10 14.88
CA ILE A 395 -17.32 -5.87 14.07
C ILE A 395 -17.39 -6.15 12.56
N VAL A 396 -16.70 -7.20 12.12
CA VAL A 396 -16.66 -7.58 10.70
C VAL A 396 -18.01 -8.21 10.31
N ALA A 397 -18.51 -9.16 11.10
CA ALA A 397 -19.80 -9.82 10.87
C ALA A 397 -20.94 -8.79 10.80
N GLN A 398 -21.00 -7.88 11.77
CA GLN A 398 -21.96 -6.79 11.76
C GLN A 398 -21.84 -5.91 10.52
N SER A 399 -20.62 -5.59 10.08
CA SER A 399 -20.39 -4.76 8.88
C SER A 399 -20.93 -5.40 7.61
N VAL A 400 -20.85 -6.72 7.46
CA VAL A 400 -21.41 -7.46 6.32
C VAL A 400 -22.95 -7.39 6.34
N VAL A 401 -23.55 -7.74 7.48
CA VAL A 401 -25.01 -7.73 7.65
C VAL A 401 -25.57 -6.34 7.43
N GLU A 402 -24.97 -5.30 8.02
CA GLU A 402 -25.39 -3.92 7.85
C GLU A 402 -25.29 -3.48 6.38
N PHE A 403 -24.20 -3.80 5.69
CA PHE A 403 -24.00 -3.42 4.29
C PHE A 403 -25.13 -3.93 3.39
N PHE A 404 -25.48 -5.21 3.48
CA PHE A 404 -26.54 -5.81 2.67
C PHE A 404 -27.96 -5.50 3.18
N SER A 405 -28.10 -4.97 4.40
CA SER A 405 -29.37 -4.46 4.94
C SER A 405 -29.66 -3.03 4.50
N PHE A 406 -28.66 -2.24 4.09
CA PHE A 406 -28.88 -0.91 3.54
C PHE A 406 -29.40 -1.01 2.10
N PRO A 407 -30.59 -0.43 1.80
CA PRO A 407 -31.21 -0.53 0.48
C PRO A 407 -30.31 0.00 -0.65
N GLU A 408 -29.56 1.06 -0.40
CA GLU A 408 -28.68 1.68 -1.40
C GLU A 408 -27.51 0.78 -1.78
N ASP A 409 -26.86 0.14 -0.80
CA ASP A 409 -25.73 -0.75 -1.04
C ASP A 409 -26.20 -2.02 -1.75
N ARG A 410 -27.35 -2.58 -1.32
CA ARG A 410 -27.97 -3.72 -1.97
C ARG A 410 -28.38 -3.41 -3.41
N THR A 411 -29.02 -2.27 -3.65
CA THR A 411 -29.40 -1.80 -5.00
C THR A 411 -28.16 -1.64 -5.90
N MET A 412 -27.05 -1.10 -5.38
CA MET A 412 -25.81 -0.98 -6.14
C MET A 412 -25.30 -2.35 -6.58
N VAL A 413 -25.31 -3.35 -5.70
CA VAL A 413 -24.91 -4.74 -6.04
C VAL A 413 -25.85 -5.33 -7.09
N GLU A 414 -27.17 -5.18 -6.93
CA GLU A 414 -28.16 -5.66 -7.89
C GLU A 414 -27.98 -4.99 -9.28
N ARG A 415 -27.64 -3.70 -9.33
CA ARG A 415 -27.32 -2.99 -10.57
C ARG A 415 -26.04 -3.49 -11.22
N LEU A 416 -25.02 -3.84 -10.44
CA LEU A 416 -23.80 -4.47 -10.95
C LEU A 416 -24.10 -5.84 -11.62
N LEU A 417 -24.90 -6.67 -10.96
CA LEU A 417 -25.34 -7.94 -11.51
C LEU A 417 -26.17 -7.77 -12.80
N ALA A 418 -27.11 -6.81 -12.79
CA ALA A 418 -27.92 -6.46 -13.96
C ALA A 418 -27.06 -5.92 -15.12
N ALA A 419 -25.97 -5.21 -14.82
CA ALA A 419 -25.00 -4.78 -15.81
C ALA A 419 -24.10 -5.93 -16.33
N GLY A 420 -24.32 -7.18 -15.90
CA GLY A 420 -23.62 -8.36 -16.36
C GLY A 420 -22.31 -8.67 -15.63
N VAL A 421 -22.11 -8.12 -14.43
CA VAL A 421 -21.03 -8.55 -13.55
C VAL A 421 -21.41 -9.88 -12.91
N THR A 422 -20.57 -10.90 -13.06
CA THR A 422 -20.83 -12.27 -12.62
C THR A 422 -19.69 -12.75 -11.70
N PRO A 423 -19.83 -12.57 -10.37
CA PRO A 423 -18.89 -13.16 -9.43
C PRO A 423 -18.97 -14.70 -9.51
N ARG A 424 -17.82 -15.34 -9.77
CA ARG A 424 -17.74 -16.80 -9.92
C ARG A 424 -17.99 -17.48 -8.59
N GLU A 425 -18.85 -18.51 -8.62
CA GLU A 425 -19.05 -19.38 -7.47
C GLU A 425 -17.80 -20.21 -7.17
N ILE A 426 -17.54 -20.41 -5.89
CA ILE A 426 -16.44 -21.25 -5.40
C ILE A 426 -17.04 -22.59 -5.00
N ALA A 427 -16.58 -23.67 -5.61
CA ALA A 427 -16.98 -25.01 -5.21
C ALA A 427 -16.57 -25.24 -3.74
N LYS A 428 -17.55 -25.54 -2.87
CA LYS A 428 -17.23 -25.94 -1.49
C LYS A 428 -16.38 -27.20 -1.55
N PRO A 429 -15.27 -27.31 -0.78
CA PRO A 429 -14.60 -28.58 -0.64
C PRO A 429 -15.63 -29.60 -0.13
N SER A 430 -15.74 -30.73 -0.82
CA SER A 430 -16.56 -31.86 -0.35
C SER A 430 -16.08 -32.21 1.06
N ALA A 431 -17.00 -32.20 2.02
CA ALA A 431 -16.74 -32.78 3.33
C ALA A 431 -16.61 -34.28 3.15
N ASP A 432 -15.38 -34.78 2.99
CA ASP A 432 -14.99 -36.16 3.15
C ASP A 432 -14.28 -36.34 4.49
#